data_4c7a5f1a4fa7952a03be91f8ef81508f
#
_entry.id   4c7a5f1a4fa7952a03be91f8ef81508f
#
_cell.length_a   1.000
_cell.length_b   1.000
_cell.length_c   1.000
_cell.angle_alpha   90.00
_cell.angle_beta   90.00
_cell.angle_gamma   90.00
#
_symmetry.space_group_name_H-M   'P 1'
#
loop_
_entity.id
_entity.type
_entity.pdbx_description
1 polymer ?
#
loop_
_entity_poly.entity_id
_entity_poly.type
_entity_poly.pdbx_seq_one_letter_code
_entity_poly.pdbx_strand_id
1 'polypeptide(L)'
;DVLKLFSNEYKNLYYTYVPVDTQYLSHKKLALTMGIKAARHDILLFTEADCRPIGPKWIKAMAGSYNPETDIILGFCAYRHTKGFLHKLIAYDNLTNGLQMISSALSHHPFTGNGRNLSYRKKLFFAHKGYARSLNLHAGADDLFINEVSNPANTQVQLSSDSIFKMNKVEDS
;
A
#
# COMPACT_ATOMS: atom_id res chain seq x y z
N ASP A 1 -2.41 -7.52 23.54
CA ASP A 1 -2.20 -7.47 22.07
C ASP A 1 -3.52 -7.07 21.39
N VAL A 2 -3.56 -5.87 20.81
CA VAL A 2 -4.75 -5.24 20.21
C VAL A 2 -5.32 -6.13 19.10
N LEU A 3 -4.47 -6.71 18.25
CA LEU A 3 -4.91 -7.57 17.15
C LEU A 3 -5.62 -8.83 17.66
N LYS A 4 -5.17 -9.38 18.77
CA LYS A 4 -5.79 -10.56 19.39
C LYS A 4 -7.18 -10.23 19.95
N LEU A 5 -7.36 -9.06 20.53
CA LEU A 5 -8.67 -8.60 21.02
C LEU A 5 -9.65 -8.45 19.86
N PHE A 6 -9.26 -7.74 18.79
CA PHE A 6 -10.12 -7.54 17.63
C PHE A 6 -10.38 -8.82 16.84
N SER A 7 -9.44 -9.77 16.79
CA SER A 7 -9.69 -11.05 16.11
C SER A 7 -10.74 -11.92 16.80
N ASN A 8 -10.96 -11.73 18.10
CA ASN A 8 -12.04 -12.40 18.83
C ASN A 8 -13.41 -11.76 18.51
N GLU A 9 -13.43 -10.46 18.22
CA GLU A 9 -14.64 -9.71 17.90
C GLU A 9 -15.03 -9.85 16.42
N TYR A 10 -14.05 -9.78 15.51
CA TYR A 10 -14.26 -9.79 14.06
C TYR A 10 -13.81 -11.11 13.44
N LYS A 11 -14.74 -11.97 13.03
CA LYS A 11 -14.46 -13.30 12.45
C LYS A 11 -13.67 -13.27 11.14
N ASN A 12 -13.60 -12.13 10.47
CA ASN A 12 -12.86 -11.90 9.23
C ASN A 12 -11.48 -11.27 9.45
N LEU A 13 -11.10 -11.00 10.69
CA LEU A 13 -9.77 -10.50 11.04
C LEU A 13 -8.83 -11.67 11.36
N TYR A 14 -7.77 -11.77 10.59
CA TYR A 14 -6.70 -12.74 10.79
C TYR A 14 -5.39 -11.99 10.99
N TYR A 15 -4.53 -12.52 11.82
CA TYR A 15 -3.19 -11.98 12.04
C TYR A 15 -2.14 -13.09 11.98
N THR A 16 -0.92 -12.74 11.65
CA THR A 16 0.22 -13.64 11.61
C THR A 16 1.43 -12.98 12.25
N TYR A 17 2.40 -13.77 12.68
CA TYR A 17 3.63 -13.30 13.29
C TYR A 17 4.80 -13.57 12.36
N VAL A 18 5.76 -12.63 12.38
CA VAL A 18 7.06 -12.81 11.72
C VAL A 18 8.01 -13.45 12.73
N PRO A 19 8.74 -14.52 12.38
CA PRO A 19 9.77 -15.10 13.25
C PRO A 19 10.85 -14.06 13.59
N VAL A 20 11.31 -14.05 14.85
CA VAL A 20 12.24 -13.05 15.38
C VAL A 20 13.68 -13.25 14.84
N ASP A 21 14.03 -14.45 14.40
CA ASP A 21 15.41 -14.84 14.04
C ASP A 21 15.86 -14.44 12.62
N THR A 22 15.14 -13.53 11.97
CA THR A 22 15.46 -13.13 10.59
C THR A 22 16.35 -11.88 10.53
N GLN A 23 17.56 -11.96 11.08
CA GLN A 23 18.48 -10.80 11.25
C GLN A 23 18.90 -10.11 9.94
N TYR A 24 18.79 -10.78 8.80
CA TYR A 24 19.28 -10.27 7.50
C TYR A 24 18.17 -9.95 6.49
N LEU A 25 16.90 -10.07 6.88
CA LEU A 25 15.77 -9.88 5.97
C LEU A 25 14.92 -8.68 6.40
N SER A 26 14.35 -7.99 5.44
CA SER A 26 13.39 -6.93 5.72
C SER A 26 12.13 -7.50 6.41
N HIS A 27 11.96 -7.23 7.71
CA HIS A 27 10.80 -7.65 8.48
C HIS A 27 9.48 -7.21 7.84
N LYS A 28 9.42 -5.99 7.27
CA LYS A 28 8.23 -5.49 6.55
C LYS A 28 7.90 -6.36 5.35
N LYS A 29 8.89 -6.68 4.50
CA LYS A 29 8.67 -7.52 3.30
C LYS A 29 8.30 -8.95 3.67
N LEU A 30 8.88 -9.49 4.72
CA LEU A 30 8.52 -10.82 5.23
C LEU A 30 7.09 -10.83 5.76
N ALA A 31 6.69 -9.86 6.57
CA ALA A 31 5.34 -9.72 7.09
C ALA A 31 4.31 -9.59 5.95
N LEU A 32 4.58 -8.74 4.96
CA LEU A 32 3.75 -8.60 3.77
C LEU A 32 3.63 -9.91 3.00
N THR A 33 4.75 -10.63 2.78
CA THR A 33 4.74 -11.92 2.11
C THR A 33 3.86 -12.95 2.83
N MET A 34 3.96 -13.02 4.15
CA MET A 34 3.12 -13.92 4.95
C MET A 34 1.65 -13.54 4.88
N GLY A 35 1.33 -12.24 4.98
CA GLY A 35 -0.03 -11.74 4.81
C GLY A 35 -0.62 -12.04 3.43
N ILE A 36 0.16 -11.80 2.37
CA ILE A 36 -0.25 -12.09 0.99
C ILE A 36 -0.50 -13.59 0.78
N LYS A 37 0.37 -14.46 1.31
CA LYS A 37 0.17 -15.91 1.23
C LYS A 37 -1.11 -16.34 1.94
N ALA A 38 -1.37 -15.80 3.13
CA ALA A 38 -2.53 -16.10 3.95
C ALA A 38 -3.84 -15.50 3.41
N ALA A 39 -3.77 -14.46 2.57
CA ALA A 39 -4.95 -13.80 2.01
C ALA A 39 -5.81 -14.79 1.20
N ARG A 40 -7.13 -14.72 1.38
CA ARG A 40 -8.09 -15.64 0.76
C ARG A 40 -8.62 -15.18 -0.60
N HIS A 41 -8.50 -13.88 -0.89
CA HIS A 41 -9.04 -13.25 -2.09
C HIS A 41 -7.95 -12.87 -3.07
N ASP A 42 -8.33 -12.73 -4.35
CA ASP A 42 -7.40 -12.43 -5.44
C ASP A 42 -7.00 -10.95 -5.48
N ILE A 43 -7.86 -10.06 -5.03
CA ILE A 43 -7.55 -8.63 -4.94
C ILE A 43 -7.04 -8.35 -3.53
N LEU A 44 -5.84 -7.79 -3.45
CA LEU A 44 -5.19 -7.38 -2.22
C LEU A 44 -5.25 -5.85 -2.13
N LEU A 45 -5.60 -5.33 -0.96
CA LEU A 45 -5.67 -3.91 -0.69
C LEU A 45 -4.81 -3.60 0.52
N PHE A 46 -3.85 -2.70 0.33
CA PHE A 46 -2.82 -2.38 1.33
C PHE A 46 -3.06 -1.01 1.95
N THR A 47 -2.78 -0.93 3.23
CA THR A 47 -2.72 0.32 3.98
C THR A 47 -1.71 0.18 5.12
N GLU A 48 -1.30 1.31 5.70
CA GLU A 48 -0.44 1.36 6.89
C GLU A 48 -1.26 1.75 8.13
N ALA A 49 -0.76 1.39 9.32
CA ALA A 49 -1.46 1.60 10.58
C ALA A 49 -1.67 3.09 10.93
N ASP A 50 -0.83 3.97 10.38
CA ASP A 50 -0.91 5.43 10.53
C ASP A 50 -1.89 6.09 9.56
N CYS A 51 -2.58 5.31 8.72
CA CYS A 51 -3.46 5.81 7.67
C CYS A 51 -4.93 5.52 7.95
N ARG A 52 -5.82 6.44 7.54
CA ARG A 52 -7.27 6.27 7.63
C ARG A 52 -7.95 6.67 6.32
N PRO A 53 -8.98 5.92 5.86
CA PRO A 53 -9.81 6.35 4.75
C PRO A 53 -10.59 7.62 5.14
N ILE A 54 -10.79 8.52 4.18
CA ILE A 54 -11.59 9.74 4.40
C ILE A 54 -13.07 9.39 4.55
N GLY A 55 -13.52 8.36 3.82
CA GLY A 55 -14.92 7.96 3.81
C GLY A 55 -15.10 6.43 3.86
N PRO A 56 -16.33 5.97 4.07
CA PRO A 56 -16.63 4.54 4.24
C PRO A 56 -16.62 3.75 2.92
N LYS A 57 -16.49 4.40 1.77
CA LYS A 57 -16.58 3.76 0.45
C LYS A 57 -15.24 3.41 -0.17
N TRP A 58 -14.14 3.56 0.57
CA TRP A 58 -12.78 3.33 0.07
C TRP A 58 -12.61 1.96 -0.61
N ILE A 59 -12.96 0.88 0.09
CA ILE A 59 -12.84 -0.48 -0.47
C ILE A 59 -13.64 -0.60 -1.77
N LYS A 60 -14.87 -0.05 -1.79
CA LYS A 60 -15.74 -0.07 -2.98
C LYS A 60 -15.11 0.72 -4.14
N ALA A 61 -14.53 1.89 -3.86
CA ALA A 61 -13.88 2.72 -4.87
C ALA A 61 -12.66 2.02 -5.48
N MET A 62 -11.79 1.46 -4.65
CA MET A 62 -10.61 0.73 -5.11
C MET A 62 -10.98 -0.53 -5.89
N ALA A 63 -11.90 -1.35 -5.36
CA ALA A 63 -12.34 -2.57 -6.03
C ALA A 63 -13.08 -2.31 -7.35
N GLY A 64 -13.85 -1.22 -7.43
CA GLY A 64 -14.59 -0.84 -8.63
C GLY A 64 -13.72 -0.34 -9.78
N SER A 65 -12.42 -0.09 -9.55
CA SER A 65 -11.48 0.33 -10.58
C SER A 65 -10.84 -0.83 -11.35
N TYR A 66 -11.10 -2.06 -10.93
CA TYR A 66 -10.59 -3.23 -11.65
C TYR A 66 -11.40 -3.54 -12.89
N ASN A 67 -10.71 -3.81 -13.98
CA ASN A 67 -11.22 -4.42 -15.19
C ASN A 67 -10.40 -5.70 -15.51
N PRO A 68 -10.70 -6.48 -16.56
CA PRO A 68 -9.97 -7.72 -16.88
C PRO A 68 -8.46 -7.53 -17.07
N GLU A 69 -8.03 -6.38 -17.55
CA GLU A 69 -6.62 -6.08 -17.85
C GLU A 69 -5.89 -5.44 -16.66
N THR A 70 -6.62 -4.86 -15.72
CA THR A 70 -6.04 -4.15 -14.57
C THR A 70 -5.56 -5.13 -13.50
N ASP A 71 -4.28 -5.08 -13.18
CA ASP A 71 -3.69 -5.83 -12.08
C ASP A 71 -3.28 -4.93 -10.90
N ILE A 72 -3.09 -3.62 -11.12
CA ILE A 72 -2.61 -2.66 -10.11
C ILE A 72 -3.51 -1.42 -10.09
N ILE A 73 -3.90 -0.99 -8.88
CA ILE A 73 -4.57 0.28 -8.62
C ILE A 73 -3.71 1.13 -7.69
N LEU A 74 -3.33 2.31 -8.15
CA LEU A 74 -2.60 3.30 -7.37
C LEU A 74 -3.60 4.31 -6.77
N GLY A 75 -3.60 4.43 -5.45
CA GLY A 75 -4.38 5.43 -4.72
C GLY A 75 -3.47 6.48 -4.08
N PHE A 76 -4.05 7.60 -3.67
CA PHE A 76 -3.34 8.68 -3.00
C PHE A 76 -3.60 8.67 -1.50
N CYS A 77 -2.55 8.92 -0.71
CA CYS A 77 -2.63 9.15 0.72
C CYS A 77 -2.12 10.57 1.04
N ALA A 78 -3.02 11.45 1.45
CA ALA A 78 -2.70 12.83 1.79
C ALA A 78 -2.06 12.91 3.18
N TYR A 79 -1.05 13.77 3.34
CA TYR A 79 -0.53 14.10 4.66
C TYR A 79 -1.54 15.00 5.42
N ARG A 80 -1.79 14.69 6.70
CA ARG A 80 -2.67 15.50 7.52
C ARG A 80 -2.05 16.87 7.76
N HIS A 81 -2.81 17.92 7.49
CA HIS A 81 -2.36 19.27 7.76
C HIS A 81 -2.15 19.50 9.27
N THR A 82 -0.92 19.80 9.66
CA THR A 82 -0.51 20.14 11.02
C THR A 82 0.26 21.47 11.01
N LYS A 83 0.27 22.18 12.14
CA LYS A 83 1.00 23.44 12.27
C LYS A 83 2.51 23.16 12.39
N GLY A 84 3.33 24.07 11.88
CA GLY A 84 4.78 24.01 11.96
C GLY A 84 5.47 23.87 10.60
N PHE A 85 6.71 24.36 10.53
CA PHE A 85 7.49 24.37 9.28
C PHE A 85 7.83 22.96 8.79
N LEU A 86 8.29 22.11 9.70
CA LEU A 86 8.64 20.71 9.38
C LEU A 86 7.44 19.94 8.79
N HIS A 87 6.26 20.11 9.38
CA HIS A 87 5.05 19.45 8.87
C HIS A 87 4.64 19.96 7.48
N LYS A 88 4.89 21.23 7.17
CA LYS A 88 4.66 21.77 5.82
C LYS A 88 5.63 21.15 4.81
N LEU A 89 6.90 20.96 5.21
CA LEU A 89 7.90 20.34 4.35
C LEU A 89 7.56 18.85 4.07
N ILE A 90 7.16 18.10 5.10
CA ILE A 90 6.72 16.69 4.95
C ILE A 90 5.46 16.62 4.07
N ALA A 91 4.51 17.53 4.25
CA ALA A 91 3.30 17.58 3.43
C ALA A 91 3.62 17.90 1.97
N TYR A 92 4.56 18.80 1.72
CA TYR A 92 5.03 19.15 0.38
C TYR A 92 5.73 17.95 -0.29
N ASP A 93 6.64 17.29 0.41
CA ASP A 93 7.32 16.09 -0.09
C ASP A 93 6.32 14.97 -0.42
N ASN A 94 5.39 14.68 0.49
CA ASN A 94 4.34 13.70 0.24
C ASN A 94 3.46 14.04 -0.97
N LEU A 95 3.10 15.32 -1.13
CA LEU A 95 2.31 15.78 -2.28
C LEU A 95 3.11 15.62 -3.58
N THR A 96 4.38 16.03 -3.58
CA THR A 96 5.25 15.94 -4.76
C THR A 96 5.45 14.50 -5.20
N ASN A 97 5.75 13.59 -4.27
CA ASN A 97 5.88 12.16 -4.55
C ASN A 97 4.57 11.55 -5.06
N GLY A 98 3.44 11.94 -4.47
CA GLY A 98 2.12 11.51 -4.94
C GLY A 98 1.78 12.02 -6.34
N LEU A 99 2.09 13.29 -6.64
CA LEU A 99 1.91 13.85 -7.97
C LEU A 99 2.78 13.15 -9.02
N GLN A 100 4.05 12.87 -8.70
CA GLN A 100 4.93 12.13 -9.61
C GLN A 100 4.39 10.72 -9.89
N MET A 101 3.98 9.97 -8.88
CA MET A 101 3.38 8.65 -9.02
C MET A 101 2.15 8.68 -9.92
N ILE A 102 1.21 9.60 -9.63
CA ILE A 102 -0.05 9.72 -10.36
C ILE A 102 0.17 10.18 -11.80
N SER A 103 0.94 11.26 -11.99
CA SER A 103 1.16 11.83 -13.33
C SER A 103 1.91 10.87 -14.25
N SER A 104 2.90 10.14 -13.74
CA SER A 104 3.61 9.13 -14.52
C SER A 104 2.68 8.00 -14.95
N ALA A 105 1.84 7.50 -14.05
CA ALA A 105 0.89 6.43 -14.39
C ALA A 105 -0.16 6.91 -15.41
N LEU A 106 -0.68 8.13 -15.27
CA LEU A 106 -1.61 8.73 -16.23
C LEU A 106 -0.95 9.02 -17.59
N SER A 107 0.36 9.27 -17.59
CA SER A 107 1.17 9.43 -18.81
C SER A 107 1.65 8.09 -19.40
N HIS A 108 1.10 6.98 -18.98
CA HIS A 108 1.46 5.62 -19.41
C HIS A 108 2.89 5.19 -19.06
N HIS A 109 3.46 5.73 -18.00
CA HIS A 109 4.78 5.36 -17.49
C HIS A 109 4.74 5.11 -15.97
N PRO A 110 3.92 4.16 -15.48
CA PRO A 110 3.91 3.84 -14.06
C PRO A 110 5.27 3.29 -13.65
N PHE A 111 5.81 3.77 -12.54
CA PHE A 111 7.14 3.35 -12.05
C PHE A 111 7.24 3.18 -10.54
N THR A 112 6.22 3.57 -9.79
CA THR A 112 6.24 3.49 -8.32
C THR A 112 4.82 3.33 -7.77
N GLY A 113 4.74 2.88 -6.51
CA GLY A 113 3.50 2.76 -5.75
C GLY A 113 3.75 3.02 -4.28
N ASN A 114 2.70 3.34 -3.53
CA ASN A 114 2.78 3.61 -2.10
C ASN A 114 1.83 2.69 -1.34
N GLY A 115 2.37 1.82 -0.49
CA GLY A 115 1.62 0.84 0.30
C GLY A 115 0.60 1.42 1.27
N ARG A 116 0.57 2.74 1.45
CA ARG A 116 -0.49 3.41 2.23
C ARG A 116 -1.85 3.37 1.55
N ASN A 117 -1.88 3.32 0.22
CA ASN A 117 -3.10 3.20 -0.56
C ASN A 117 -2.81 2.53 -1.91
N LEU A 118 -2.60 1.25 -1.88
CA LEU A 118 -2.19 0.43 -3.02
C LEU A 118 -3.05 -0.82 -3.09
N SER A 119 -3.42 -1.23 -4.28
CA SER A 119 -4.09 -2.51 -4.50
C SER A 119 -3.49 -3.22 -5.69
N TYR A 120 -3.34 -4.55 -5.59
CA TYR A 120 -2.98 -5.36 -6.74
C TYR A 120 -3.52 -6.79 -6.66
N ARG A 121 -3.54 -7.47 -7.79
CA ARG A 121 -3.98 -8.88 -7.85
C ARG A 121 -2.90 -9.79 -7.25
N LYS A 122 -3.32 -10.72 -6.43
CA LYS A 122 -2.45 -11.71 -5.76
C LYS A 122 -1.60 -12.51 -6.76
N LYS A 123 -2.16 -12.85 -7.93
CA LYS A 123 -1.44 -13.55 -9.01
C LYS A 123 -0.17 -12.81 -9.45
N LEU A 124 -0.20 -11.46 -9.48
CA LEU A 124 0.93 -10.63 -9.90
C LEU A 124 2.12 -10.82 -8.96
N PHE A 125 1.87 -10.87 -7.66
CA PHE A 125 2.92 -11.09 -6.66
C PHE A 125 3.64 -12.44 -6.85
N PHE A 126 2.90 -13.51 -7.07
CA PHE A 126 3.49 -14.83 -7.24
C PHE A 126 4.18 -15.00 -8.60
N ALA A 127 3.63 -14.44 -9.67
CA ALA A 127 4.23 -14.48 -11.01
C ALA A 127 5.64 -13.85 -11.04
N HIS A 128 5.85 -12.79 -10.25
CA HIS A 128 7.14 -12.08 -10.14
C HIS A 128 8.00 -12.54 -8.94
N LYS A 129 7.66 -13.67 -8.29
CA LYS A 129 8.37 -14.21 -7.12
C LYS A 129 8.38 -13.25 -5.91
N GLY A 130 7.40 -12.35 -5.82
CA GLY A 130 7.23 -11.40 -4.75
C GLY A 130 8.45 -10.51 -4.54
N TYR A 131 8.90 -10.38 -3.29
CA TYR A 131 10.07 -9.56 -2.93
C TYR A 131 11.41 -10.29 -3.04
N ALA A 132 11.50 -11.45 -3.73
CA ALA A 132 12.72 -12.27 -3.72
C ALA A 132 13.99 -11.49 -4.14
N ARG A 133 13.86 -10.56 -5.11
CA ARG A 133 14.98 -9.74 -5.60
C ARG A 133 15.40 -8.62 -4.66
N SER A 134 14.50 -8.17 -3.80
CA SER A 134 14.72 -7.02 -2.92
C SER A 134 14.63 -7.36 -1.43
N LEU A 135 14.61 -8.65 -1.07
CA LEU A 135 14.38 -9.09 0.30
C LEU A 135 15.46 -8.61 1.28
N ASN A 136 16.70 -8.44 0.80
CA ASN A 136 17.83 -7.95 1.58
C ASN A 136 17.81 -6.42 1.77
N LEU A 137 16.97 -5.70 1.05
CA LEU A 137 16.85 -4.25 1.18
C LEU A 137 15.84 -3.93 2.28
N HIS A 138 16.23 -3.14 3.26
CA HIS A 138 15.34 -2.76 4.37
C HIS A 138 14.19 -1.84 3.94
N ALA A 139 14.39 -1.03 2.90
CA ALA A 139 13.38 -0.16 2.29
C ALA A 139 12.86 -0.71 0.95
N GLY A 140 11.91 -0.03 0.33
CA GLY A 140 11.48 -0.32 -1.02
C GLY A 140 10.61 -1.58 -1.14
N ALA A 141 9.63 -1.77 -0.27
CA ALA A 141 8.71 -2.89 -0.39
C ALA A 141 7.69 -2.67 -1.53
N ASP A 142 7.07 -1.51 -1.52
CA ASP A 142 5.95 -1.21 -2.42
C ASP A 142 6.45 -0.60 -3.73
N ASP A 143 7.30 0.42 -3.63
CA ASP A 143 7.86 1.16 -4.76
C ASP A 143 8.71 0.27 -5.69
N LEU A 144 9.66 -0.51 -5.14
CA LEU A 144 10.48 -1.41 -5.95
C LEU A 144 9.66 -2.53 -6.58
N PHE A 145 8.68 -3.09 -5.85
CA PHE A 145 7.81 -4.11 -6.41
C PHE A 145 6.95 -3.54 -7.55
N ILE A 146 6.32 -2.39 -7.35
CA ILE A 146 5.52 -1.76 -8.40
C ILE A 146 6.38 -1.34 -9.59
N ASN A 147 7.60 -0.84 -9.35
CA ASN A 147 8.54 -0.54 -10.44
C ASN A 147 8.85 -1.76 -11.32
N GLU A 148 8.96 -2.93 -10.71
CA GLU A 148 9.26 -4.18 -11.45
C GLU A 148 8.06 -4.70 -12.26
N VAL A 149 6.82 -4.53 -11.75
CA VAL A 149 5.66 -5.26 -12.28
C VAL A 149 4.64 -4.38 -13.01
N SER A 150 4.72 -3.06 -12.85
CA SER A 150 3.77 -2.13 -13.46
C SER A 150 4.08 -1.87 -14.94
N ASN A 151 3.02 -1.67 -15.70
CA ASN A 151 3.08 -1.23 -17.09
C ASN A 151 1.80 -0.46 -17.44
N PRO A 152 1.75 0.24 -18.61
CA PRO A 152 0.60 1.04 -19.00
C PRO A 152 -0.72 0.26 -19.13
N ALA A 153 -0.65 -1.02 -19.46
CA ALA A 153 -1.84 -1.84 -19.68
C ALA A 153 -2.44 -2.35 -18.37
N ASN A 154 -1.58 -2.66 -17.38
CA ASN A 154 -2.03 -3.32 -16.14
C ASN A 154 -2.23 -2.37 -14.94
N THR A 155 -1.90 -1.07 -15.07
CA THR A 155 -1.90 -0.12 -13.96
C THR A 155 -2.92 0.99 -14.16
N GLN A 156 -3.79 1.20 -13.17
CA GLN A 156 -4.78 2.25 -13.12
C GLN A 156 -4.59 3.15 -11.89
N VAL A 157 -5.07 4.38 -11.97
CA VAL A 157 -5.06 5.35 -10.87
C VAL A 157 -6.49 5.57 -10.37
N GLN A 158 -6.69 5.54 -9.05
CA GLN A 158 -7.97 5.86 -8.43
C GLN A 158 -7.85 7.13 -7.60
N LEU A 159 -8.57 8.20 -8.04
CA LEU A 159 -8.51 9.55 -7.45
C LEU A 159 -9.87 10.07 -6.97
N SER A 160 -10.91 9.23 -6.92
CA SER A 160 -12.19 9.68 -6.35
C SER A 160 -12.01 10.10 -4.90
N SER A 161 -12.80 11.06 -4.45
CA SER A 161 -12.79 11.52 -3.06
C SER A 161 -12.98 10.39 -2.05
N ASP A 162 -13.74 9.36 -2.41
CA ASP A 162 -13.98 8.17 -1.60
C ASP A 162 -12.75 7.26 -1.46
N SER A 163 -11.77 7.36 -2.38
CA SER A 163 -10.56 6.53 -2.38
C SER A 163 -9.37 7.15 -1.66
N ILE A 164 -9.45 8.42 -1.29
CA ILE A 164 -8.33 9.13 -0.68
C ILE A 164 -8.16 8.72 0.79
N PHE A 165 -6.92 8.55 1.19
CA PHE A 165 -6.49 8.33 2.57
C PHE A 165 -5.91 9.60 3.19
N LYS A 166 -5.92 9.66 4.52
CA LYS A 166 -5.17 10.64 5.29
C LYS A 166 -4.26 9.94 6.28
N MET A 167 -3.02 10.37 6.36
CA MET A 167 -2.12 9.98 7.44
C MET A 167 -2.60 10.58 8.76
N ASN A 168 -2.56 9.80 9.82
CA ASN A 168 -2.74 10.31 11.18
C ASN A 168 -1.52 11.13 11.59
N LYS A 169 -1.68 11.97 12.61
CA LYS A 169 -0.56 12.60 13.28
C LYS A 169 0.30 11.49 13.92
N VAL A 170 1.59 11.48 13.65
CA VAL A 170 2.53 10.78 14.53
C VAL A 170 2.51 11.58 15.82
N GLU A 171 2.00 10.99 16.90
CA GLU A 171 2.13 11.58 18.22
C GLU A 171 3.61 11.51 18.58
N ASP A 172 4.21 12.68 18.78
CA ASP A 172 5.55 12.79 19.33
C ASP A 172 5.53 12.13 20.70
N SER A 173 6.09 10.92 20.79
CA SER A 173 6.28 10.16 22.02
C SER A 173 7.56 10.59 22.71
#